data_d0fd4d28df1eeb02e62636ab834db14b
#
_entry.id   d0fd4d28df1eeb02e62636ab834db14b
#
_cell.length_a   1.000
_cell.length_b   1.000
_cell.length_c   1.000
_cell.angle_alpha   90.00
_cell.angle_beta   90.00
_cell.angle_gamma   90.00
#
_symmetry.space_group_name_H-M   'P 1'
#
loop_
_entity.id
_entity.type
_entity.pdbx_description
1 polymer ?
#
loop_
_entity_poly.entity_id
_entity_poly.type
_entity_poly.pdbx_seq_one_letter_code
_entity_poly.pdbx_strand_id
1 'polypeptide(L)'
;LGDVYKRQVLYFTGIFIAVHLEAKKLGLKGVPREELPAWRLLVRDCYLIIPLILLVWLVSSGSKTMSHSAAYSILAAIAVGFVNFFLQGKRGEGDTRPMTTGKALGNAGKRSFFSAVESLEAGSRGAITVAVACSMAGIIAGCITVTGLASILINAIVQLAGNATIVGLVLTMLCCIVLGMGVPTTANYCIMASTCAPILIQLGFPLVAAHFFVFYFGIVADITPPVALAAYAGSAIAKSDPMKTGINATKLAIAAFIVPYIFAYSPALLFENISGWWEVAQICISALLGIFAIAASLNGFLYKKIHPVLRIVLAVGGLGMMIPGTLTDVVGLVLVAAVIAYQKISAKKHGGPVVTA
;
A
#
# COMPACT_ATOMS: atom_id res chain seq x y z
N LEU A 1 -2.09 6.97 -15.42
CA LEU A 1 -0.94 6.85 -14.49
C LEU A 1 -0.91 7.95 -13.43
N GLY A 2 -1.23 9.21 -13.77
CA GLY A 2 -1.29 10.31 -12.78
C GLY A 2 -2.28 10.09 -11.65
N ASP A 3 -3.35 9.37 -11.89
CA ASP A 3 -4.43 9.13 -10.94
C ASP A 3 -4.10 8.06 -9.89
N VAL A 4 -3.20 7.14 -10.22
CA VAL A 4 -2.72 6.11 -9.29
C VAL A 4 -1.86 6.73 -8.19
N TYR A 5 -0.99 7.69 -8.52
CA TYR A 5 -0.04 8.28 -7.56
C TYR A 5 -0.70 9.07 -6.43
N LYS A 6 -1.79 9.80 -6.70
CA LYS A 6 -2.45 10.61 -5.66
C LYS A 6 -3.11 9.76 -4.58
N ARG A 7 -3.69 8.64 -4.97
CA ARG A 7 -4.27 7.66 -4.03
C ARG A 7 -3.21 6.96 -3.21
N GLN A 8 -2.05 6.67 -3.82
CA GLN A 8 -0.90 6.13 -3.11
C GLN A 8 -0.39 7.10 -2.05
N VAL A 9 -0.37 8.41 -2.32
CA VAL A 9 0.03 9.42 -1.32
C VAL A 9 -0.88 9.38 -0.10
N LEU A 10 -2.22 9.32 -0.28
CA LEU A 10 -3.17 9.18 0.83
C LEU A 10 -2.93 7.89 1.62
N TYR A 11 -2.76 6.78 0.93
CA TYR A 11 -2.52 5.48 1.54
C TYR A 11 -1.20 5.44 2.33
N PHE A 12 -0.08 5.82 1.70
CA PHE A 12 1.21 5.82 2.36
C PHE A 12 1.28 6.82 3.52
N THR A 13 0.69 8.00 3.37
CA THR A 13 0.61 8.97 4.47
C THR A 13 -0.20 8.42 5.64
N GLY A 14 -1.31 7.73 5.36
CA GLY A 14 -2.12 7.08 6.39
C GLY A 14 -1.35 6.00 7.15
N ILE A 15 -0.62 5.13 6.44
CA ILE A 15 0.24 4.13 7.08
C ILE A 15 1.35 4.79 7.90
N PHE A 16 2.01 5.81 7.36
CA PHE A 16 3.05 6.54 8.06
C PHE A 16 2.53 7.14 9.38
N ILE A 17 1.36 7.76 9.36
CA ILE A 17 0.71 8.30 10.55
C ILE A 17 0.43 7.18 11.57
N ALA A 18 -0.15 6.06 11.13
CA ALA A 18 -0.47 4.95 12.02
C ALA A 18 0.78 4.36 12.67
N VAL A 19 1.84 4.12 11.91
CA VAL A 19 3.13 3.62 12.39
C VAL A 19 3.78 4.62 13.35
N HIS A 20 3.76 5.92 13.03
CA HIS A 20 4.31 6.96 13.88
C HIS A 20 3.61 7.05 15.24
N LEU A 21 2.27 6.98 15.25
CA LEU A 21 1.49 6.97 16.49
C LEU A 21 1.76 5.72 17.33
N GLU A 22 1.90 4.56 16.71
CA GLU A 22 2.23 3.31 17.41
C GLU A 22 3.65 3.36 17.97
N ALA A 23 4.64 3.85 17.20
CA ALA A 23 6.00 4.02 17.66
C ALA A 23 6.07 4.98 18.88
N LYS A 24 5.34 6.10 18.85
CA LYS A 24 5.24 7.01 20.01
C LYS A 24 4.59 6.37 21.22
N LYS A 25 3.53 5.59 21.02
CA LYS A 25 2.84 4.87 22.07
C LYS A 25 3.75 3.85 22.77
N LEU A 26 4.59 3.17 22.00
CA LEU A 26 5.57 2.20 22.50
C LEU A 26 6.85 2.86 23.04
N GLY A 27 7.01 4.18 22.92
CA GLY A 27 8.19 4.91 23.35
C GLY A 27 9.45 4.59 22.56
N LEU A 28 9.30 4.11 21.31
CA LEU A 28 10.43 3.78 20.44
C LEU A 28 11.22 5.05 20.11
N LYS A 29 12.53 5.00 20.32
CA LYS A 29 13.47 6.04 19.93
C LYS A 29 14.07 5.70 18.57
N GLY A 30 14.38 6.74 17.79
CA GLY A 30 15.09 6.56 16.52
C GLY A 30 16.51 5.99 16.74
N VAL A 31 17.07 5.40 15.69
CA VAL A 31 18.44 4.90 15.69
C VAL A 31 19.40 6.06 15.96
N PRO A 32 20.38 5.92 16.89
CA PRO A 32 21.40 6.93 17.15
C PRO A 32 22.12 7.35 15.86
N ARG A 33 22.49 8.63 15.75
CA ARG A 33 23.15 9.15 14.55
C ARG A 33 24.48 8.46 14.24
N GLU A 34 25.11 7.89 15.27
CA GLU A 34 26.38 7.17 15.18
C GLU A 34 26.26 5.83 14.45
N GLU A 35 25.08 5.21 14.51
CA GLU A 35 24.77 3.94 13.82
C GLU A 35 24.23 4.15 12.41
N LEU A 36 23.94 5.40 12.00
CA LEU A 36 23.47 5.69 10.65
C LEU A 36 24.64 5.67 9.66
N PRO A 37 24.48 5.06 8.49
CA PRO A 37 25.51 5.06 7.46
C PRO A 37 25.83 6.50 7.05
N ALA A 38 27.13 6.80 6.90
CA ALA A 38 27.59 8.13 6.51
C ALA A 38 26.93 8.56 5.19
N TRP A 39 26.39 9.78 5.13
CA TRP A 39 25.71 10.33 3.95
C TRP A 39 26.57 10.21 2.67
N ARG A 40 27.89 10.32 2.80
CA ARG A 40 28.83 10.12 1.69
C ARG A 40 28.75 8.72 1.06
N LEU A 41 28.49 7.68 1.86
CA LEU A 41 28.33 6.31 1.38
C LEU A 41 27.02 6.17 0.59
N LEU A 42 25.93 6.73 1.10
CA LEU A 42 24.63 6.72 0.44
C LEU A 42 24.66 7.44 -0.92
N VAL A 43 25.26 8.63 -0.97
CA VAL A 43 25.41 9.38 -2.22
C VAL A 43 26.34 8.65 -3.21
N ARG A 44 27.40 8.04 -2.70
CA ARG A 44 28.36 7.28 -3.53
C ARG A 44 27.69 6.11 -4.25
N ASP A 45 26.79 5.41 -3.55
CA ASP A 45 26.17 4.19 -4.05
C ASP A 45 24.77 4.44 -4.64
N CYS A 46 24.37 5.71 -4.77
CA CYS A 46 23.08 6.15 -5.30
C CYS A 46 22.83 5.67 -6.75
N TYR A 47 23.90 5.42 -7.53
CA TYR A 47 23.77 4.88 -8.89
C TYR A 47 23.12 3.50 -8.95
N LEU A 48 23.11 2.75 -7.84
CA LEU A 48 22.40 1.44 -7.76
C LEU A 48 20.88 1.58 -7.89
N ILE A 49 20.34 2.78 -7.70
CA ILE A 49 18.90 3.06 -7.85
C ILE A 49 18.52 3.33 -9.32
N ILE A 50 19.49 3.56 -10.21
CA ILE A 50 19.25 3.90 -11.63
C ILE A 50 18.29 2.93 -12.33
N PRO A 51 18.41 1.60 -12.22
CA PRO A 51 17.48 0.66 -12.89
C PRO A 51 16.03 0.83 -12.42
N LEU A 52 15.84 1.12 -11.13
CA LEU A 52 14.52 1.36 -10.58
C LEU A 52 13.91 2.67 -11.08
N ILE A 53 14.70 3.74 -11.09
CA ILE A 53 14.27 5.05 -11.63
C ILE A 53 13.92 4.91 -13.11
N LEU A 54 14.76 4.20 -13.87
CA LEU A 54 14.52 3.93 -15.29
C LEU A 54 13.21 3.17 -15.52
N LEU A 55 12.95 2.13 -14.71
CA LEU A 55 11.69 1.38 -14.78
C LEU A 55 10.48 2.29 -14.55
N VAL A 56 10.51 3.03 -13.45
CA VAL A 56 9.41 3.95 -13.09
C VAL A 56 9.21 5.00 -14.19
N TRP A 57 10.29 5.57 -14.71
CA TRP A 57 10.23 6.58 -15.77
C TRP A 57 9.65 6.01 -17.07
N LEU A 58 10.10 4.84 -17.53
CA LEU A 58 9.63 4.20 -18.75
C LEU A 58 8.15 3.81 -18.65
N VAL A 59 7.72 3.29 -17.50
CA VAL A 59 6.31 2.94 -17.26
C VAL A 59 5.45 4.20 -17.17
N SER A 60 5.90 5.23 -16.46
CA SER A 60 5.15 6.49 -16.27
C SER A 60 5.04 7.31 -17.54
N SER A 61 6.05 7.29 -18.41
CA SER A 61 6.03 8.03 -19.68
C SER A 61 5.07 7.44 -20.71
N GLY A 62 4.60 6.20 -20.49
CA GLY A 62 3.74 5.50 -21.45
C GLY A 62 4.38 5.23 -22.82
N SER A 63 5.67 5.52 -22.97
CA SER A 63 6.38 5.42 -24.25
C SER A 63 6.64 3.99 -24.69
N LYS A 64 6.61 3.03 -23.76
CA LYS A 64 6.89 1.61 -23.98
C LYS A 64 5.88 0.72 -23.25
N THR A 65 5.72 -0.50 -23.73
CA THR A 65 4.92 -1.52 -23.03
C THR A 65 5.62 -1.93 -21.72
N MET A 66 4.85 -2.46 -20.76
CA MET A 66 5.39 -2.96 -19.47
C MET A 66 6.55 -3.95 -19.69
N SER A 67 6.40 -4.88 -20.65
CA SER A 67 7.42 -5.89 -20.95
C SER A 67 8.73 -5.28 -21.46
N HIS A 68 8.64 -4.28 -22.35
CA HIS A 68 9.82 -3.57 -22.85
C HIS A 68 10.47 -2.73 -21.74
N SER A 69 9.68 -2.06 -20.91
CA SER A 69 10.19 -1.28 -19.77
C SER A 69 10.94 -2.17 -18.78
N ALA A 70 10.41 -3.36 -18.48
CA ALA A 70 11.07 -4.35 -17.65
C ALA A 70 12.38 -4.84 -18.27
N ALA A 71 12.38 -5.17 -19.58
CA ALA A 71 13.59 -5.63 -20.29
C ALA A 71 14.71 -4.59 -20.27
N TYR A 72 14.41 -3.30 -20.54
CA TYR A 72 15.40 -2.23 -20.45
C TYR A 72 15.93 -2.04 -19.03
N SER A 73 15.07 -2.16 -18.03
CA SER A 73 15.49 -2.05 -16.63
C SER A 73 16.37 -3.21 -16.17
N ILE A 74 16.13 -4.43 -16.68
CA ILE A 74 17.01 -5.59 -16.44
C ILE A 74 18.38 -5.35 -17.06
N LEU A 75 18.43 -4.88 -18.32
CA LEU A 75 19.71 -4.54 -18.97
C LEU A 75 20.46 -3.45 -18.21
N ALA A 76 19.77 -2.41 -17.75
CA ALA A 76 20.35 -1.37 -16.91
C ALA A 76 20.87 -1.93 -15.57
N ALA A 77 20.15 -2.86 -14.94
CA ALA A 77 20.58 -3.52 -13.71
C ALA A 77 21.87 -4.34 -13.91
N ILE A 78 21.97 -5.06 -15.02
CA ILE A 78 23.20 -5.80 -15.39
C ILE A 78 24.36 -4.83 -15.60
N ALA A 79 24.15 -3.73 -16.33
CA ALA A 79 25.18 -2.72 -16.58
C ALA A 79 25.64 -2.04 -15.28
N VAL A 80 24.71 -1.64 -14.41
CA VAL A 80 25.01 -1.04 -13.11
C VAL A 80 25.71 -2.06 -12.19
N GLY A 81 25.27 -3.32 -12.21
CA GLY A 81 25.93 -4.42 -11.48
C GLY A 81 27.37 -4.61 -11.90
N PHE A 82 27.65 -4.58 -13.21
CA PHE A 82 29.01 -4.66 -13.74
C PHE A 82 29.88 -3.49 -13.23
N VAL A 83 29.38 -2.26 -13.31
CA VAL A 83 30.07 -1.08 -12.77
C VAL A 83 30.32 -1.21 -11.27
N ASN A 84 29.35 -1.73 -10.53
CA ASN A 84 29.48 -1.94 -9.08
C ASN A 84 30.59 -2.96 -8.77
N PHE A 85 30.59 -4.12 -9.42
CA PHE A 85 31.64 -5.13 -9.22
C PHE A 85 33.05 -4.63 -9.62
N PHE A 86 33.12 -3.82 -10.67
CA PHE A 86 34.37 -3.17 -11.08
C PHE A 86 34.88 -2.20 -10.02
N LEU A 87 34.02 -1.33 -9.50
CA LEU A 87 34.37 -0.36 -8.48
C LEU A 87 34.73 -1.02 -7.15
N GLN A 88 34.02 -2.06 -6.73
CA GLN A 88 34.37 -2.86 -5.55
C GLN A 88 35.72 -3.53 -5.68
N GLY A 89 36.00 -4.15 -6.84
CA GLY A 89 37.30 -4.77 -7.10
C GLY A 89 38.47 -3.78 -7.07
N LYS A 90 38.26 -2.56 -7.58
CA LYS A 90 39.26 -1.48 -7.56
C LYS A 90 39.51 -0.91 -6.17
N ARG A 91 38.45 -0.86 -5.33
CA ARG A 91 38.50 -0.31 -3.97
C ARG A 91 38.99 -1.32 -2.94
N GLY A 92 38.98 -2.61 -3.26
CA GLY A 92 39.28 -3.68 -2.30
C GLY A 92 38.19 -3.82 -1.23
N GLU A 93 36.93 -3.52 -1.57
CA GLU A 93 35.78 -3.67 -0.68
C GLU A 93 35.34 -5.15 -0.65
N GLY A 94 35.09 -5.67 0.54
CA GLY A 94 34.88 -7.10 0.80
C GLY A 94 36.20 -7.79 1.14
N ASP A 95 36.27 -9.12 1.07
CA ASP A 95 37.45 -9.94 1.41
C ASP A 95 38.60 -9.85 0.39
N THR A 96 38.61 -8.85 -0.51
CA THR A 96 39.56 -8.76 -1.61
C THR A 96 40.46 -7.53 -1.46
N ARG A 97 41.79 -7.75 -1.65
CA ARG A 97 42.79 -6.66 -1.77
C ARG A 97 42.48 -5.81 -3.02
N PRO A 98 42.81 -4.49 -3.03
CA PRO A 98 42.68 -3.65 -4.21
C PRO A 98 43.34 -4.27 -5.44
N MET A 99 42.58 -4.40 -6.52
CA MET A 99 43.04 -5.06 -7.75
C MET A 99 43.53 -4.05 -8.78
N THR A 100 44.51 -4.44 -9.60
CA THR A 100 44.90 -3.69 -10.80
C THR A 100 43.69 -3.59 -11.75
N THR A 101 43.55 -2.47 -12.47
CA THR A 101 42.42 -2.18 -13.34
C THR A 101 42.05 -3.32 -14.30
N GLY A 102 43.04 -3.98 -14.92
CA GLY A 102 42.79 -5.11 -15.81
C GLY A 102 42.23 -6.35 -15.11
N LYS A 103 42.76 -6.68 -13.92
CA LYS A 103 42.25 -7.80 -13.10
C LYS A 103 40.85 -7.48 -12.55
N ALA A 104 40.58 -6.21 -12.14
CA ALA A 104 39.28 -5.75 -11.68
C ALA A 104 38.22 -5.86 -12.80
N LEU A 105 38.59 -5.50 -14.04
CA LEU A 105 37.69 -5.58 -15.20
C LEU A 105 37.32 -7.04 -15.54
N GLY A 106 38.31 -7.93 -15.60
CA GLY A 106 38.09 -9.35 -15.86
C GLY A 106 37.25 -10.02 -14.78
N ASN A 107 37.52 -9.70 -13.50
CA ASN A 107 36.76 -10.22 -12.38
C ASN A 107 35.32 -9.68 -12.35
N ALA A 108 35.12 -8.38 -12.65
CA ALA A 108 33.82 -7.77 -12.77
C ALA A 108 33.01 -8.43 -13.90
N GLY A 109 33.61 -8.67 -15.07
CA GLY A 109 32.93 -9.36 -16.18
C GLY A 109 32.48 -10.76 -15.79
N LYS A 110 33.37 -11.56 -15.18
CA LYS A 110 33.04 -12.91 -14.72
C LYS A 110 31.96 -12.91 -13.66
N ARG A 111 32.05 -12.06 -12.63
CA ARG A 111 31.04 -11.95 -11.56
C ARG A 111 29.70 -11.48 -12.09
N SER A 112 29.71 -10.47 -12.97
CA SER A 112 28.47 -9.96 -13.57
C SER A 112 27.76 -11.02 -14.42
N PHE A 113 28.51 -11.80 -15.19
CA PHE A 113 27.95 -12.90 -15.99
C PHE A 113 27.30 -13.96 -15.10
N PHE A 114 27.98 -14.45 -14.09
CA PHE A 114 27.45 -15.47 -13.20
C PHE A 114 26.25 -14.93 -12.39
N SER A 115 26.34 -13.71 -11.89
CA SER A 115 25.24 -13.06 -11.16
C SER A 115 24.02 -12.85 -12.07
N ALA A 116 24.21 -12.50 -13.35
CA ALA A 116 23.11 -12.36 -14.30
C ALA A 116 22.43 -13.71 -14.59
N VAL A 117 23.21 -14.78 -14.79
CA VAL A 117 22.67 -16.14 -15.01
C VAL A 117 21.90 -16.62 -13.78
N GLU A 118 22.46 -16.46 -12.58
CA GLU A 118 21.80 -16.83 -11.32
C GLU A 118 20.52 -16.02 -11.09
N SER A 119 20.55 -14.71 -11.38
CA SER A 119 19.37 -13.85 -11.30
C SER A 119 18.28 -14.24 -12.30
N LEU A 120 18.65 -14.63 -13.53
CA LEU A 120 17.71 -15.14 -14.53
C LEU A 120 17.10 -16.47 -14.10
N GLU A 121 17.89 -17.37 -13.53
CA GLU A 121 17.39 -18.64 -12.98
C GLU A 121 16.41 -18.39 -11.84
N ALA A 122 16.79 -17.56 -10.86
CA ALA A 122 15.90 -17.22 -9.74
C ALA A 122 14.62 -16.51 -10.21
N GLY A 123 14.73 -15.59 -11.17
CA GLY A 123 13.60 -14.90 -11.78
C GLY A 123 12.66 -15.87 -12.51
N SER A 124 13.22 -16.82 -13.27
CA SER A 124 12.43 -17.84 -13.98
C SER A 124 11.70 -18.76 -13.01
N ARG A 125 12.33 -19.18 -11.94
CA ARG A 125 11.70 -19.99 -10.88
C ARG A 125 10.54 -19.23 -10.22
N GLY A 126 10.72 -17.94 -9.93
CA GLY A 126 9.64 -17.07 -9.42
C GLY A 126 8.50 -16.90 -10.42
N ALA A 127 8.80 -16.75 -11.70
CA ALA A 127 7.82 -16.60 -12.76
C ALA A 127 6.92 -17.85 -12.92
N ILE A 128 7.45 -19.06 -12.72
CA ILE A 128 6.66 -20.32 -12.79
C ILE A 128 5.52 -20.26 -11.77
N THR A 129 5.79 -19.90 -10.53
CA THR A 129 4.78 -19.83 -9.47
C THR A 129 3.67 -18.85 -9.83
N VAL A 130 4.01 -17.68 -10.36
CA VAL A 130 3.05 -16.66 -10.79
C VAL A 130 2.24 -17.15 -11.99
N ALA A 131 2.88 -17.78 -12.99
CA ALA A 131 2.22 -18.32 -14.18
C ALA A 131 1.20 -19.41 -13.81
N VAL A 132 1.58 -20.34 -12.93
CA VAL A 132 0.68 -21.39 -12.43
C VAL A 132 -0.52 -20.77 -11.69
N ALA A 133 -0.26 -19.82 -10.80
CA ALA A 133 -1.33 -19.14 -10.05
C ALA A 133 -2.29 -18.36 -10.99
N CYS A 134 -1.76 -17.67 -12.01
CA CYS A 134 -2.58 -16.99 -13.01
C CYS A 134 -3.41 -17.96 -13.85
N SER A 135 -2.84 -19.12 -14.22
CA SER A 135 -3.55 -20.17 -14.94
C SER A 135 -4.70 -20.76 -14.10
N MET A 136 -4.44 -21.05 -12.82
CA MET A 136 -5.47 -21.51 -11.88
C MET A 136 -6.58 -20.47 -11.70
N ALA A 137 -6.21 -19.20 -11.55
CA ALA A 137 -7.17 -18.09 -11.48
C ALA A 137 -8.03 -17.98 -12.74
N GLY A 138 -7.44 -18.16 -13.92
CA GLY A 138 -8.17 -18.21 -15.20
C GLY A 138 -9.19 -19.34 -15.25
N ILE A 139 -8.84 -20.54 -14.75
CA ILE A 139 -9.76 -21.68 -14.65
C ILE A 139 -10.91 -21.34 -13.70
N ILE A 140 -10.62 -20.79 -12.52
CA ILE A 140 -11.64 -20.41 -11.53
C ILE A 140 -12.60 -19.37 -12.14
N ALA A 141 -12.07 -18.31 -12.77
CA ALA A 141 -12.89 -17.30 -13.44
C ALA A 141 -13.75 -17.90 -14.54
N GLY A 142 -13.20 -18.82 -15.36
CA GLY A 142 -13.93 -19.58 -16.37
C GLY A 142 -15.07 -20.41 -15.77
N CYS A 143 -14.83 -21.16 -14.69
CA CYS A 143 -15.85 -21.92 -14.00
C CYS A 143 -16.97 -21.03 -13.45
N ILE A 144 -16.62 -19.91 -12.82
CA ILE A 144 -17.60 -18.93 -12.30
C ILE A 144 -18.47 -18.37 -13.42
N THR A 145 -17.87 -18.08 -14.59
CA THR A 145 -18.59 -17.55 -15.75
C THR A 145 -19.52 -18.60 -16.37
N VAL A 146 -19.04 -19.84 -16.58
CA VAL A 146 -19.82 -20.91 -17.18
C VAL A 146 -20.97 -21.38 -16.29
N THR A 147 -20.77 -21.42 -14.97
CA THR A 147 -21.80 -21.82 -14.01
C THR A 147 -22.82 -20.71 -13.71
N GLY A 148 -22.56 -19.48 -14.15
CA GLY A 148 -23.40 -18.33 -13.79
C GLY A 148 -23.30 -17.91 -12.32
N LEU A 149 -22.34 -18.44 -11.57
CA LEU A 149 -22.16 -18.14 -10.15
C LEU A 149 -21.93 -16.63 -9.92
N ALA A 150 -21.24 -15.96 -10.85
CA ALA A 150 -21.06 -14.50 -10.78
C ALA A 150 -22.42 -13.77 -10.73
N SER A 151 -23.36 -14.14 -11.61
CA SER A 151 -24.69 -13.53 -11.66
C SER A 151 -25.49 -13.80 -10.37
N ILE A 152 -25.37 -15.00 -9.81
CA ILE A 152 -26.02 -15.35 -8.55
C ILE A 152 -25.48 -14.50 -7.40
N LEU A 153 -24.15 -14.38 -7.31
CA LEU A 153 -23.47 -13.57 -6.30
C LEU A 153 -23.82 -12.09 -6.43
N ILE A 154 -23.80 -11.55 -7.65
CA ILE A 154 -24.17 -10.17 -7.95
C ILE A 154 -25.60 -9.90 -7.48
N ASN A 155 -26.57 -10.72 -7.92
CA ASN A 155 -27.96 -10.54 -7.56
C ASN A 155 -28.19 -10.66 -6.05
N ALA A 156 -27.55 -11.60 -5.38
CA ALA A 156 -27.66 -11.78 -3.94
C ALA A 156 -27.15 -10.53 -3.18
N ILE A 157 -25.98 -10.02 -3.56
CA ILE A 157 -25.41 -8.83 -2.89
C ILE A 157 -26.26 -7.57 -3.21
N VAL A 158 -26.68 -7.39 -4.45
CA VAL A 158 -27.52 -6.23 -4.84
C VAL A 158 -28.87 -6.29 -4.11
N GLN A 159 -29.50 -7.45 -3.99
CA GLN A 159 -30.74 -7.61 -3.24
C GLN A 159 -30.56 -7.36 -1.75
N LEU A 160 -29.48 -7.88 -1.13
CA LEU A 160 -29.16 -7.65 0.28
C LEU A 160 -28.83 -6.17 0.55
N ALA A 161 -28.18 -5.51 -0.39
CA ALA A 161 -27.86 -4.09 -0.29
C ALA A 161 -29.11 -3.21 -0.34
N GLY A 162 -30.11 -3.62 -1.14
CA GLY A 162 -31.34 -2.83 -1.34
C GLY A 162 -31.01 -1.39 -1.70
N ASN A 163 -31.55 -0.43 -0.94
CA ASN A 163 -31.28 1.00 -1.13
C ASN A 163 -30.01 1.49 -0.39
N ALA A 164 -29.37 0.64 0.41
CA ALA A 164 -28.20 1.00 1.21
C ALA A 164 -26.90 0.61 0.49
N THR A 165 -26.41 1.46 -0.40
CA THR A 165 -25.19 1.24 -1.19
C THR A 165 -23.97 0.91 -0.33
N ILE A 166 -23.89 1.44 0.90
CA ILE A 166 -22.82 1.11 1.85
C ILE A 166 -22.79 -0.38 2.22
N VAL A 167 -23.96 -1.03 2.32
CA VAL A 167 -24.05 -2.46 2.59
C VAL A 167 -23.49 -3.25 1.41
N GLY A 168 -23.81 -2.84 0.18
CA GLY A 168 -23.22 -3.44 -1.02
C GLY A 168 -21.71 -3.32 -1.09
N LEU A 169 -21.16 -2.14 -0.75
CA LEU A 169 -19.71 -1.93 -0.66
C LEU A 169 -19.07 -2.83 0.41
N VAL A 170 -19.64 -2.94 1.60
CA VAL A 170 -19.12 -3.80 2.67
C VAL A 170 -19.16 -5.28 2.28
N LEU A 171 -20.26 -5.75 1.71
CA LEU A 171 -20.37 -7.14 1.24
C LEU A 171 -19.38 -7.43 0.11
N THR A 172 -19.23 -6.51 -0.84
CA THR A 172 -18.23 -6.63 -1.91
C THR A 172 -16.81 -6.64 -1.35
N MET A 173 -16.49 -5.78 -0.38
CA MET A 173 -15.22 -5.79 0.33
C MET A 173 -14.91 -7.16 0.94
N LEU A 174 -15.85 -7.70 1.71
CA LEU A 174 -15.69 -9.03 2.34
C LEU A 174 -15.48 -10.12 1.29
N CYS A 175 -16.25 -10.07 0.21
CA CYS A 175 -16.10 -11.00 -0.91
C CYS A 175 -14.70 -10.91 -1.54
N CYS A 176 -14.21 -9.69 -1.80
CA CYS A 176 -12.87 -9.45 -2.33
C CYS A 176 -11.76 -9.96 -1.39
N ILE A 177 -11.88 -9.73 -0.09
CA ILE A 177 -10.91 -10.23 0.89
C ILE A 177 -10.89 -11.76 0.87
N VAL A 178 -12.05 -12.40 0.88
CA VAL A 178 -12.14 -13.88 0.87
C VAL A 178 -11.58 -14.47 -0.42
N LEU A 179 -11.96 -13.93 -1.58
CA LEU A 179 -11.47 -14.40 -2.88
C LEU A 179 -9.99 -14.08 -3.12
N GLY A 180 -9.48 -13.04 -2.46
CA GLY A 180 -8.09 -12.59 -2.61
C GLY A 180 -7.08 -13.36 -1.77
N MET A 181 -7.53 -14.19 -0.84
CA MET A 181 -6.66 -14.89 0.10
C MET A 181 -5.67 -15.82 -0.61
N GLY A 182 -4.37 -15.52 -0.48
CA GLY A 182 -3.30 -16.40 -0.97
C GLY A 182 -3.13 -16.44 -2.50
N VAL A 183 -3.72 -15.49 -3.21
CA VAL A 183 -3.65 -15.41 -4.68
C VAL A 183 -2.75 -14.23 -5.08
N PRO A 184 -1.78 -14.41 -6.02
CA PRO A 184 -0.98 -13.29 -6.52
C PRO A 184 -1.83 -12.15 -7.08
N THR A 185 -1.40 -10.91 -6.89
CA THR A 185 -2.18 -9.70 -7.19
C THR A 185 -2.79 -9.65 -8.58
N THR A 186 -2.05 -10.07 -9.61
CA THR A 186 -2.55 -10.08 -11.01
C THR A 186 -3.69 -11.08 -11.18
N ALA A 187 -3.51 -12.30 -10.69
CA ALA A 187 -4.51 -13.36 -10.76
C ALA A 187 -5.74 -12.99 -9.94
N ASN A 188 -5.52 -12.45 -8.75
CA ASN A 188 -6.55 -11.95 -7.86
C ASN A 188 -7.43 -10.89 -8.55
N TYR A 189 -6.80 -9.88 -9.16
CA TYR A 189 -7.54 -8.86 -9.90
C TYR A 189 -8.37 -9.43 -11.06
N CYS A 190 -7.84 -10.39 -11.82
CA CYS A 190 -8.59 -11.04 -12.90
C CYS A 190 -9.89 -11.71 -12.40
N ILE A 191 -9.82 -12.40 -11.26
CA ILE A 191 -11.00 -13.00 -10.63
C ILE A 191 -12.00 -11.92 -10.20
N MET A 192 -11.53 -10.89 -9.50
CA MET A 192 -12.40 -9.86 -8.95
C MET A 192 -12.99 -8.93 -10.00
N ALA A 193 -12.26 -8.65 -11.07
CA ALA A 193 -12.76 -7.86 -12.19
C ALA A 193 -13.97 -8.52 -12.86
N SER A 194 -13.99 -9.86 -12.91
CA SER A 194 -15.09 -10.62 -13.50
C SER A 194 -16.23 -10.93 -12.53
N THR A 195 -15.97 -10.95 -11.21
CA THR A 195 -16.96 -11.39 -10.21
C THR A 195 -17.48 -10.25 -9.34
N CYS A 196 -16.60 -9.44 -8.79
CA CYS A 196 -16.94 -8.42 -7.79
C CYS A 196 -17.13 -7.02 -8.36
N ALA A 197 -16.36 -6.62 -9.39
CA ALA A 197 -16.53 -5.29 -9.99
C ALA A 197 -17.93 -5.07 -10.60
N PRO A 198 -18.55 -6.05 -11.28
CA PRO A 198 -19.91 -5.91 -11.79
C PRO A 198 -20.96 -5.64 -10.70
N ILE A 199 -20.76 -6.09 -9.46
CA ILE A 199 -21.64 -5.81 -8.32
C ILE A 199 -21.74 -4.29 -8.10
N LEU A 200 -20.58 -3.63 -8.03
CA LEU A 200 -20.52 -2.19 -7.78
C LEU A 200 -21.03 -1.38 -8.96
N ILE A 201 -20.80 -1.86 -10.19
CA ILE A 201 -21.33 -1.22 -11.40
C ILE A 201 -22.87 -1.26 -11.39
N GLN A 202 -23.47 -2.39 -11.00
CA GLN A 202 -24.93 -2.51 -10.87
C GLN A 202 -25.50 -1.66 -9.73
N LEU A 203 -24.71 -1.42 -8.67
CA LEU A 203 -25.08 -0.49 -7.60
C LEU A 203 -24.92 0.99 -7.99
N GLY A 204 -24.52 1.28 -9.24
CA GLY A 204 -24.43 2.63 -9.80
C GLY A 204 -23.07 3.32 -9.59
N PHE A 205 -22.03 2.61 -9.15
CA PHE A 205 -20.71 3.18 -9.04
C PHE A 205 -20.00 3.26 -10.40
N PRO A 206 -19.19 4.30 -10.65
CA PRO A 206 -18.41 4.44 -11.88
C PRO A 206 -17.48 3.24 -12.12
N LEU A 207 -17.29 2.88 -13.38
CA LEU A 207 -16.47 1.73 -13.81
C LEU A 207 -15.08 1.74 -13.18
N VAL A 208 -14.39 2.88 -13.24
CA VAL A 208 -13.03 3.04 -12.70
C VAL A 208 -13.03 2.87 -11.18
N ALA A 209 -14.00 3.47 -10.48
CA ALA A 209 -14.14 3.34 -9.04
C ALA A 209 -14.38 1.88 -8.61
N ALA A 210 -15.28 1.17 -9.31
CA ALA A 210 -15.56 -0.24 -9.06
C ALA A 210 -14.32 -1.12 -9.20
N HIS A 211 -13.57 -0.98 -10.31
CA HIS A 211 -12.35 -1.74 -10.55
C HIS A 211 -11.24 -1.43 -9.56
N PHE A 212 -11.06 -0.16 -9.18
CA PHE A 212 -10.08 0.19 -8.15
C PHE A 212 -10.48 -0.30 -6.76
N PHE A 213 -11.76 -0.27 -6.44
CA PHE A 213 -12.28 -0.78 -5.16
C PHE A 213 -11.93 -2.27 -4.98
N VAL A 214 -12.27 -3.09 -5.97
CA VAL A 214 -12.00 -4.52 -5.90
C VAL A 214 -10.51 -4.83 -5.93
N PHE A 215 -9.72 -4.07 -6.69
CA PHE A 215 -8.27 -4.19 -6.73
C PHE A 215 -7.63 -3.91 -5.36
N TYR A 216 -8.05 -2.83 -4.68
CA TYR A 216 -7.54 -2.50 -3.35
C TYR A 216 -7.83 -3.59 -2.33
N PHE A 217 -9.07 -4.08 -2.27
CA PHE A 217 -9.43 -5.12 -1.30
C PHE A 217 -8.82 -6.48 -1.65
N GLY A 218 -8.52 -6.72 -2.91
CA GLY A 218 -7.72 -7.86 -3.32
C GLY A 218 -6.30 -7.83 -2.75
N ILE A 219 -5.63 -6.69 -2.81
CA ILE A 219 -4.27 -6.54 -2.25
C ILE A 219 -4.29 -6.58 -0.72
N VAL A 220 -5.28 -5.96 -0.09
CA VAL A 220 -5.41 -5.92 1.37
C VAL A 220 -5.62 -7.32 1.97
N ALA A 221 -6.12 -8.29 1.20
CA ALA A 221 -6.24 -9.68 1.63
C ALA A 221 -4.90 -10.28 2.09
N ASP A 222 -3.77 -9.87 1.49
CA ASP A 222 -2.42 -10.36 1.83
C ASP A 222 -1.91 -9.89 3.21
N ILE A 223 -2.53 -8.87 3.80
CA ILE A 223 -2.21 -8.38 5.16
C ILE A 223 -3.33 -8.63 6.16
N THR A 224 -4.44 -9.26 5.72
CA THR A 224 -5.63 -9.47 6.54
C THR A 224 -5.72 -10.93 6.99
N PRO A 225 -5.82 -11.23 8.30
CA PRO A 225 -6.08 -12.58 8.78
C PRO A 225 -7.39 -13.14 8.18
N PRO A 226 -7.50 -14.45 7.96
CA PRO A 226 -6.63 -15.51 8.51
C PRO A 226 -5.39 -15.85 7.67
N VAL A 227 -5.29 -15.41 6.42
CA VAL A 227 -4.19 -15.83 5.52
C VAL A 227 -2.99 -14.88 5.61
N ALA A 228 -3.16 -13.57 5.54
CA ALA A 228 -2.19 -12.52 5.84
C ALA A 228 -0.72 -12.83 5.45
N LEU A 229 -0.46 -13.35 4.24
CA LEU A 229 0.84 -13.91 3.83
C LEU A 229 2.01 -12.94 4.04
N ALA A 230 1.82 -11.67 3.67
CA ALA A 230 2.86 -10.65 3.83
C ALA A 230 3.16 -10.37 5.32
N ALA A 231 2.14 -10.33 6.18
CA ALA A 231 2.31 -10.15 7.61
C ALA A 231 2.98 -11.36 8.27
N TYR A 232 2.66 -12.57 7.83
CA TYR A 232 3.28 -13.79 8.33
C TYR A 232 4.75 -13.92 7.91
N ALA A 233 5.09 -13.53 6.69
CA ALA A 233 6.48 -13.41 6.27
C ALA A 233 7.26 -12.42 7.15
N GLY A 234 6.67 -11.25 7.43
CA GLY A 234 7.24 -10.27 8.36
C GLY A 234 7.39 -10.82 9.78
N SER A 235 6.41 -11.61 10.27
CA SER A 235 6.48 -12.22 11.60
C SER A 235 7.62 -13.23 11.73
N ALA A 236 7.90 -13.97 10.66
CA ALA A 236 9.03 -14.93 10.64
C ALA A 236 10.38 -14.20 10.76
N ILE A 237 10.54 -13.05 10.09
CA ILE A 237 11.75 -12.21 10.21
C ILE A 237 11.85 -11.60 11.62
N ALA A 238 10.74 -11.08 12.15
CA ALA A 238 10.69 -10.46 13.48
C ALA A 238 10.66 -11.48 14.62
N LYS A 239 10.58 -12.78 14.32
CA LYS A 239 10.41 -13.88 15.33
C LYS A 239 9.23 -13.61 16.26
N SER A 240 8.12 -13.12 15.72
CA SER A 240 6.90 -12.75 16.44
C SER A 240 5.74 -13.70 16.12
N ASP A 241 4.66 -13.64 16.91
CA ASP A 241 3.45 -14.42 16.66
C ASP A 241 2.78 -13.98 15.34
N PRO A 242 2.55 -14.91 14.38
CA PRO A 242 2.01 -14.59 13.06
C PRO A 242 0.63 -13.94 13.12
N MET A 243 -0.29 -14.48 13.93
CA MET A 243 -1.66 -14.01 14.02
C MET A 243 -1.73 -12.60 14.63
N LYS A 244 -0.97 -12.36 15.70
CA LYS A 244 -0.86 -11.04 16.32
C LYS A 244 -0.24 -10.02 15.36
N THR A 245 0.76 -10.44 14.59
CA THR A 245 1.39 -9.60 13.56
C THR A 245 0.39 -9.26 12.46
N GLY A 246 -0.40 -10.21 11.97
CA GLY A 246 -1.47 -9.98 11.00
C GLY A 246 -2.54 -9.00 11.50
N ILE A 247 -3.01 -9.17 12.73
CA ILE A 247 -3.98 -8.24 13.34
C ILE A 247 -3.40 -6.84 13.46
N ASN A 248 -2.14 -6.70 13.86
CA ASN A 248 -1.48 -5.41 13.96
C ASN A 248 -1.23 -4.79 12.57
N ALA A 249 -0.84 -5.58 11.58
CA ALA A 249 -0.70 -5.12 10.19
C ALA A 249 -2.01 -4.55 9.65
N THR A 250 -3.13 -5.25 9.86
CA THR A 250 -4.47 -4.77 9.47
C THR A 250 -4.82 -3.45 10.15
N LYS A 251 -4.52 -3.31 11.45
CA LYS A 251 -4.75 -2.05 12.19
C LYS A 251 -3.91 -0.89 11.66
N LEU A 252 -2.64 -1.14 11.37
CA LEU A 252 -1.74 -0.12 10.82
C LEU A 252 -2.12 0.27 9.39
N ALA A 253 -2.64 -0.67 8.63
CA ALA A 253 -3.06 -0.47 7.25
C ALA A 253 -4.53 0.00 7.11
N ILE A 254 -5.14 0.53 8.18
CA ILE A 254 -6.56 0.93 8.15
C ILE A 254 -6.88 1.93 7.02
N ALA A 255 -5.92 2.78 6.64
CA ALA A 255 -6.06 3.67 5.50
C ALA A 255 -6.38 2.92 4.20
N ALA A 256 -5.82 1.72 4.01
CA ALA A 256 -6.09 0.89 2.84
C ALA A 256 -7.54 0.38 2.79
N PHE A 257 -8.18 0.21 3.94
CA PHE A 257 -9.59 -0.16 4.02
C PHE A 257 -10.54 1.01 3.78
N ILE A 258 -10.08 2.23 4.05
CA ILE A 258 -10.92 3.42 4.03
C ILE A 258 -10.85 4.14 2.69
N VAL A 259 -9.65 4.27 2.11
CA VAL A 259 -9.43 4.99 0.85
C VAL A 259 -10.36 4.49 -0.28
N PRO A 260 -10.63 3.18 -0.46
CA PRO A 260 -11.57 2.71 -1.47
C PRO A 260 -12.99 3.25 -1.30
N TYR A 261 -13.47 3.40 -0.09
CA TYR A 261 -14.80 4.00 0.16
C TYR A 261 -14.83 5.49 -0.19
N ILE A 262 -13.73 6.22 0.08
CA ILE A 262 -13.66 7.65 -0.24
C ILE A 262 -13.81 7.84 -1.75
N PHE A 263 -13.04 7.12 -2.58
CA PHE A 263 -13.15 7.32 -4.01
C PHE A 263 -14.40 6.67 -4.64
N ALA A 264 -15.02 5.69 -3.99
CA ALA A 264 -16.32 5.18 -4.43
C ALA A 264 -17.42 6.25 -4.30
N TYR A 265 -17.42 7.00 -3.19
CA TYR A 265 -18.37 8.10 -2.98
C TYR A 265 -17.94 9.44 -3.58
N SER A 266 -16.66 9.64 -3.84
CA SER A 266 -16.10 10.88 -4.40
C SER A 266 -15.31 10.59 -5.68
N PRO A 267 -15.99 10.43 -6.83
CA PRO A 267 -15.32 10.16 -8.12
C PRO A 267 -14.35 11.26 -8.54
N ALA A 268 -14.47 12.46 -7.98
CA ALA A 268 -13.52 13.56 -8.20
C ALA A 268 -12.09 13.21 -7.79
N LEU A 269 -11.87 12.29 -6.84
CA LEU A 269 -10.54 11.73 -6.54
C LEU A 269 -9.98 10.88 -7.69
N LEU A 270 -10.85 10.37 -8.56
CA LEU A 270 -10.50 9.63 -9.77
C LEU A 270 -10.41 10.53 -11.01
N PHE A 271 -10.52 11.86 -10.82
CA PHE A 271 -10.63 12.86 -11.89
C PHE A 271 -11.85 12.63 -12.82
N GLU A 272 -12.86 11.95 -12.36
CA GLU A 272 -14.15 11.88 -13.04
C GLU A 272 -15.04 13.01 -12.52
N ASN A 273 -15.66 13.77 -13.45
CA ASN A 273 -16.62 14.86 -13.16
C ASN A 273 -16.07 15.97 -12.22
N ILE A 274 -14.85 16.42 -12.44
CA ILE A 274 -14.20 17.47 -11.64
C ILE A 274 -14.82 18.82 -11.97
N SER A 275 -15.36 19.52 -10.96
CA SER A 275 -15.79 20.92 -11.09
C SER A 275 -14.61 21.91 -11.03
N GLY A 276 -13.50 21.50 -10.40
CA GLY A 276 -12.27 22.30 -10.30
C GLY A 276 -11.21 21.67 -9.40
N TRP A 277 -9.97 22.14 -9.54
CA TRP A 277 -8.82 21.67 -8.73
C TRP A 277 -9.01 21.90 -7.22
N TRP A 278 -9.81 22.88 -6.84
CA TRP A 278 -10.11 23.20 -5.45
C TRP A 278 -10.91 22.08 -4.78
N GLU A 279 -11.86 21.49 -5.48
CA GLU A 279 -12.63 20.35 -5.00
C GLU A 279 -11.72 19.15 -4.67
N VAL A 280 -10.79 18.82 -5.58
CA VAL A 280 -9.81 17.74 -5.35
C VAL A 280 -8.93 18.05 -4.14
N ALA A 281 -8.46 19.29 -4.00
CA ALA A 281 -7.63 19.69 -2.86
C ALA A 281 -8.41 19.58 -1.54
N GLN A 282 -9.66 20.00 -1.50
CA GLN A 282 -10.53 19.89 -0.32
C GLN A 282 -10.72 18.42 0.07
N ILE A 283 -11.09 17.56 -0.88
CA ILE A 283 -11.29 16.12 -0.62
C ILE A 283 -10.00 15.47 -0.12
N CYS A 284 -8.84 15.80 -0.70
CA CYS A 284 -7.56 15.26 -0.24
C CYS A 284 -7.22 15.67 1.20
N ILE A 285 -7.44 16.95 1.55
CA ILE A 285 -7.17 17.46 2.90
C ILE A 285 -8.14 16.82 3.91
N SER A 286 -9.43 16.80 3.59
CA SER A 286 -10.47 16.17 4.40
C SER A 286 -10.18 14.68 4.62
N ALA A 287 -9.85 13.95 3.56
CA ALA A 287 -9.45 12.54 3.63
C ALA A 287 -8.22 12.31 4.51
N LEU A 288 -7.17 13.12 4.37
CA LEU A 288 -5.96 13.00 5.21
C LEU A 288 -6.25 13.21 6.69
N LEU A 289 -7.04 14.24 7.02
CA LEU A 289 -7.44 14.52 8.39
C LEU A 289 -8.36 13.42 8.94
N GLY A 290 -9.27 12.90 8.12
CA GLY A 290 -10.13 11.78 8.47
C GLY A 290 -9.32 10.50 8.76
N ILE A 291 -8.36 10.15 7.90
CA ILE A 291 -7.46 9.01 8.08
C ILE A 291 -6.63 9.18 9.36
N PHE A 292 -6.10 10.38 9.62
CA PHE A 292 -5.39 10.70 10.87
C PHE A 292 -6.26 10.45 12.09
N ALA A 293 -7.50 10.93 12.09
CA ALA A 293 -8.42 10.77 13.21
C ALA A 293 -8.75 9.30 13.47
N ILE A 294 -8.98 8.49 12.42
CA ILE A 294 -9.25 7.06 12.57
C ILE A 294 -8.02 6.30 13.02
N ALA A 295 -6.83 6.59 12.47
CA ALA A 295 -5.59 6.00 12.92
C ALA A 295 -5.34 6.28 14.42
N ALA A 296 -5.55 7.52 14.86
CA ALA A 296 -5.43 7.90 16.28
C ALA A 296 -6.48 7.20 17.17
N SER A 297 -7.71 7.06 16.68
CA SER A 297 -8.78 6.34 17.37
C SER A 297 -8.44 4.87 17.57
N LEU A 298 -7.96 4.18 16.53
CA LEU A 298 -7.61 2.76 16.58
C LEU A 298 -6.38 2.50 17.46
N ASN A 299 -5.35 3.33 17.32
CA ASN A 299 -4.17 3.25 18.18
C ASN A 299 -4.47 3.58 19.63
N GLY A 300 -5.52 4.37 19.89
CA GLY A 300 -5.92 4.80 21.23
C GLY A 300 -4.89 5.69 21.92
N PHE A 301 -4.01 6.33 21.14
CA PHE A 301 -2.94 7.19 21.60
C PHE A 301 -2.74 8.38 20.65
N LEU A 302 -2.51 9.56 21.23
CA LEU A 302 -2.15 10.76 20.48
C LEU A 302 -1.04 11.53 21.24
N TYR A 303 -1.39 12.29 22.27
CA TYR A 303 -0.46 12.88 23.24
C TYR A 303 -0.38 12.05 24.53
N LYS A 304 -1.48 11.37 24.86
CA LYS A 304 -1.61 10.40 25.94
C LYS A 304 -2.63 9.34 25.51
N LYS A 305 -2.82 8.30 26.32
CA LYS A 305 -3.86 7.27 26.11
C LYS A 305 -5.23 7.94 26.00
N ILE A 306 -5.94 7.66 24.91
CA ILE A 306 -7.26 8.25 24.61
C ILE A 306 -8.34 7.42 25.32
N HIS A 307 -9.24 8.10 26.04
CA HIS A 307 -10.38 7.44 26.66
C HIS A 307 -11.31 6.81 25.61
N PRO A 308 -11.91 5.62 25.84
CA PRO A 308 -12.74 4.92 24.84
C PRO A 308 -13.82 5.78 24.18
N VAL A 309 -14.50 6.62 24.94
CA VAL A 309 -15.53 7.54 24.40
C VAL A 309 -14.94 8.53 23.39
N LEU A 310 -13.80 9.13 23.70
CA LEU A 310 -13.11 10.05 22.78
C LEU A 310 -12.58 9.35 21.53
N ARG A 311 -12.26 8.06 21.62
CA ARG A 311 -11.91 7.24 20.46
C ARG A 311 -13.09 7.09 19.51
N ILE A 312 -14.30 6.85 20.04
CA ILE A 312 -15.51 6.79 19.23
C ILE A 312 -15.77 8.14 18.56
N VAL A 313 -15.64 9.24 19.30
CA VAL A 313 -15.82 10.60 18.73
C VAL A 313 -14.82 10.86 17.61
N LEU A 314 -13.54 10.47 17.78
CA LEU A 314 -12.53 10.58 16.70
C LEU A 314 -12.87 9.71 15.49
N ALA A 315 -13.34 8.48 15.71
CA ALA A 315 -13.74 7.60 14.62
C ALA A 315 -14.92 8.17 13.83
N VAL A 316 -15.97 8.64 14.54
CA VAL A 316 -17.15 9.24 13.92
C VAL A 316 -16.79 10.54 13.17
N GLY A 317 -16.00 11.42 13.80
CA GLY A 317 -15.52 12.64 13.15
C GLY A 317 -14.66 12.34 11.91
N GLY A 318 -13.75 11.36 12.01
CA GLY A 318 -12.92 10.93 10.88
C GLY A 318 -13.72 10.32 9.73
N LEU A 319 -14.69 9.44 10.02
CA LEU A 319 -15.58 8.88 9.01
C LEU A 319 -16.48 9.95 8.37
N GLY A 320 -16.96 10.92 9.17
CA GLY A 320 -17.74 12.05 8.66
C GLY A 320 -17.00 12.89 7.63
N MET A 321 -15.68 13.08 7.81
CA MET A 321 -14.82 13.80 6.86
C MET A 321 -14.50 13.00 5.58
N MET A 322 -14.91 11.75 5.49
CA MET A 322 -14.73 10.91 4.30
C MET A 322 -15.97 10.88 3.41
N ILE A 323 -17.12 11.27 3.94
CA ILE A 323 -18.37 11.40 3.18
C ILE A 323 -18.32 12.76 2.48
N PRO A 324 -18.47 12.80 1.13
CA PRO A 324 -18.42 14.06 0.41
C PRO A 324 -19.53 15.01 0.88
N GLY A 325 -19.14 16.20 1.32
CA GLY A 325 -20.07 17.24 1.75
C GLY A 325 -19.40 18.27 2.65
N THR A 326 -19.54 19.55 2.35
CA THR A 326 -18.93 20.62 3.15
C THR A 326 -19.41 20.62 4.61
N LEU A 327 -20.64 20.25 4.85
CA LEU A 327 -21.23 20.21 6.19
C LEU A 327 -20.65 19.03 7.01
N THR A 328 -20.50 17.86 6.41
CA THR A 328 -19.89 16.67 7.04
C THR A 328 -18.42 16.90 7.32
N ASP A 329 -17.69 17.58 6.42
CA ASP A 329 -16.30 17.96 6.60
C ASP A 329 -16.11 18.91 7.78
N VAL A 330 -16.96 19.97 7.86
CA VAL A 330 -16.88 20.97 8.95
C VAL A 330 -17.20 20.33 10.31
N VAL A 331 -18.27 19.54 10.38
CA VAL A 331 -18.67 18.84 11.63
C VAL A 331 -17.57 17.86 12.05
N GLY A 332 -17.06 17.07 11.12
CA GLY A 332 -15.96 16.13 11.38
C GLY A 332 -14.70 16.84 11.86
N LEU A 333 -14.31 17.94 11.21
CA LEU A 333 -13.16 18.75 11.59
C LEU A 333 -13.30 19.33 13.00
N VAL A 334 -14.46 19.86 13.35
CA VAL A 334 -14.75 20.40 14.70
C VAL A 334 -14.62 19.31 15.75
N LEU A 335 -15.20 18.12 15.53
CA LEU A 335 -15.08 17.00 16.47
C LEU A 335 -13.64 16.55 16.66
N VAL A 336 -12.89 16.39 15.56
CA VAL A 336 -11.48 15.99 15.60
C VAL A 336 -10.63 17.04 16.28
N ALA A 337 -10.79 18.31 15.95
CA ALA A 337 -10.05 19.42 16.56
C ALA A 337 -10.35 19.55 18.06
N ALA A 338 -11.60 19.38 18.48
CA ALA A 338 -11.98 19.41 19.89
C ALA A 338 -11.28 18.30 20.70
N VAL A 339 -11.23 17.07 20.17
CA VAL A 339 -10.54 15.96 20.84
C VAL A 339 -9.03 16.19 20.88
N ILE A 340 -8.42 16.69 19.80
CA ILE A 340 -6.98 17.02 19.77
C ILE A 340 -6.67 18.11 20.81
N ALA A 341 -7.45 19.18 20.86
CA ALA A 341 -7.29 20.27 21.81
C ALA A 341 -7.42 19.78 23.27
N TYR A 342 -8.47 18.98 23.54
CA TYR A 342 -8.65 18.38 24.87
C TYR A 342 -7.46 17.50 25.26
N GLN A 343 -6.97 16.65 24.36
CA GLN A 343 -5.82 15.78 24.62
C GLN A 343 -4.55 16.59 24.89
N LYS A 344 -4.30 17.66 24.14
CA LYS A 344 -3.14 18.54 24.30
C LYS A 344 -3.18 19.27 25.64
N ILE A 345 -4.33 19.85 26.01
CA ILE A 345 -4.52 20.56 27.29
C ILE A 345 -4.38 19.59 28.47
N SER A 346 -5.00 18.42 28.35
CA SER A 346 -4.98 17.41 29.41
C SER A 346 -3.59 16.76 29.59
N ALA A 347 -2.81 16.61 28.53
CA ALA A 347 -1.42 16.15 28.60
C ALA A 347 -0.54 17.19 29.31
N LYS A 348 -0.77 18.48 29.07
CA LYS A 348 -0.02 19.58 29.71
C LYS A 348 -0.32 19.71 31.20
N LYS A 349 -1.57 19.41 31.62
CA LYS A 349 -1.97 19.48 33.05
C LYS A 349 -1.43 18.34 33.92
N HIS A 350 -1.16 17.17 33.39
CA HIS A 350 -0.81 15.96 34.13
C HIS A 350 0.67 15.56 34.02
N GLY A 351 1.57 16.46 33.58
CA GLY A 351 3.03 16.24 33.62
C GLY A 351 3.55 15.03 32.85
N GLY A 352 2.74 14.46 31.95
CA GLY A 352 3.19 13.42 31.02
C GLY A 352 4.14 14.00 29.97
N PRO A 353 5.03 13.20 29.37
CA PRO A 353 5.95 13.69 28.36
C PRO A 353 5.14 14.35 27.22
N VAL A 354 5.24 15.67 27.11
CA VAL A 354 4.78 16.40 25.93
C VAL A 354 5.74 15.99 24.82
N VAL A 355 5.37 14.96 24.08
CA VAL A 355 6.08 14.61 22.85
C VAL A 355 5.75 15.72 21.86
N THR A 356 6.63 16.68 21.74
CA THR A 356 6.62 17.68 20.67
C THR A 356 6.72 16.96 19.34
N ALA A 357 5.80 17.29 18.43
CA ALA A 357 5.71 16.76 17.09
C ALA A 357 6.99 17.01 16.28
#